data_8993427206fdfbac464346226acc9c18
#
_entry.id   8993427206fdfbac464346226acc9c18
#
_cell.length_a   1.000
_cell.length_b   1.000
_cell.length_c   1.000
_cell.angle_alpha   90.00
_cell.angle_beta   90.00
_cell.angle_gamma   90.00
#
_symmetry.space_group_name_H-M   'P 1'
#
loop_
_entity.id
_entity.type
_entity.pdbx_description
1 polymer ?
#
loop_
_entity_poly.entity_id
_entity_poly.type
_entity_poly.pdbx_seq_one_letter_code
_entity_poly.pdbx_strand_id
1 'polypeptide(L)'
;AGDGGTGTSSPITISSLTNGTAYTARVYAINAYGTSSASDASSSFTPSLPRAYFLGGTDGSNKTNAISYINMSTTGMDSIDFGDLAANQGNTTGCSSSTRGLVGSGLFWTGSTNSTVNTIQYITMTTSGSGQDFGDLTVARYEAGSFSNETRGVWFGGYAGGASNVIDYVTIASTGNASDFGNLLAANFSIQGTSGTTRGLMAGGYTNTRVNVIQYVTIASTADSTDFGDLSSVRSGVAGASSNTRALFANGFS
;
A
#
# COMPACT_ATOMS: atom_id res chain seq x y z
N ALA A 1 -14.60 15.89 -25.21
CA ALA A 1 -14.88 16.54 -23.93
C ALA A 1 -15.64 15.53 -23.07
N GLY A 2 -15.25 15.38 -21.81
CA GLY A 2 -16.01 14.59 -20.84
C GLY A 2 -17.24 15.39 -20.35
N ASP A 3 -18.24 14.69 -19.85
CA ASP A 3 -19.40 15.34 -19.25
C ASP A 3 -18.95 15.97 -17.90
N GLY A 4 -19.24 17.28 -17.74
CA GLY A 4 -18.92 17.99 -16.51
C GLY A 4 -19.73 17.45 -15.33
N GLY A 5 -19.13 17.39 -14.13
CA GLY A 5 -19.84 17.13 -12.89
C GLY A 5 -20.44 18.42 -12.31
N THR A 6 -21.57 18.31 -11.64
CA THR A 6 -22.16 19.42 -10.85
C THR A 6 -22.34 19.01 -9.41
N GLY A 7 -22.16 19.93 -8.49
CA GLY A 7 -22.34 19.71 -7.06
C GLY A 7 -22.36 21.01 -6.28
N THR A 8 -22.90 20.97 -5.07
CA THR A 8 -22.98 22.12 -4.15
C THR A 8 -21.85 22.12 -3.11
N SER A 9 -21.02 21.07 -3.11
CA SER A 9 -19.89 20.90 -2.19
C SER A 9 -18.79 20.06 -2.85
N SER A 10 -17.58 20.13 -2.34
CA SER A 10 -16.45 19.26 -2.72
C SER A 10 -16.58 17.90 -2.01
N PRO A 11 -16.18 16.80 -2.65
CA PRO A 11 -15.68 16.70 -4.03
C PRO A 11 -16.81 16.67 -5.07
N ILE A 12 -16.51 17.18 -6.29
CA ILE A 12 -17.39 17.03 -7.47
C ILE A 12 -16.83 15.93 -8.35
N THR A 13 -17.64 14.91 -8.64
CA THR A 13 -17.25 13.79 -9.50
C THR A 13 -17.47 14.14 -10.96
N ILE A 14 -16.46 13.93 -11.79
CA ILE A 14 -16.56 13.97 -13.26
C ILE A 14 -16.61 12.53 -13.76
N SER A 15 -17.66 12.19 -14.50
CA SER A 15 -17.86 10.86 -15.10
C SER A 15 -17.59 10.88 -16.60
N SER A 16 -17.66 9.70 -17.22
CA SER A 16 -17.57 9.51 -18.69
C SER A 16 -16.25 9.97 -19.33
N LEU A 17 -15.16 10.01 -18.54
CA LEU A 17 -13.84 10.24 -19.09
C LEU A 17 -13.30 8.97 -19.73
N THR A 18 -12.63 9.11 -20.89
CA THR A 18 -11.99 8.00 -21.58
C THR A 18 -10.59 7.76 -20.97
N ASN A 19 -10.33 6.53 -20.52
CA ASN A 19 -9.02 6.14 -20.02
C ASN A 19 -7.93 6.31 -21.09
N GLY A 20 -6.75 6.75 -20.69
CA GLY A 20 -5.62 7.01 -21.58
C GLY A 20 -5.70 8.35 -22.33
N THR A 21 -6.77 9.11 -22.18
CA THR A 21 -6.93 10.44 -22.79
C THR A 21 -6.56 11.52 -21.77
N ALA A 22 -5.70 12.45 -22.16
CA ALA A 22 -5.32 13.56 -21.29
C ALA A 22 -6.43 14.62 -21.24
N TYR A 23 -6.77 15.07 -20.04
CA TYR A 23 -7.77 16.10 -19.76
C TYR A 23 -7.20 17.20 -18.88
N THR A 24 -7.82 18.38 -18.96
CA THR A 24 -7.73 19.44 -17.95
C THR A 24 -9.14 19.77 -17.47
N ALA A 25 -9.28 20.19 -16.22
CA ALA A 25 -10.57 20.59 -15.65
C ALA A 25 -10.62 22.10 -15.40
N ARG A 26 -11.83 22.67 -15.51
CA ARG A 26 -12.15 24.06 -15.12
C ARG A 26 -13.42 24.04 -14.29
N VAL A 27 -13.53 24.95 -13.35
CA VAL A 27 -14.68 25.10 -12.48
C VAL A 27 -15.39 26.42 -12.75
N TYR A 28 -16.72 26.38 -12.72
CA TYR A 28 -17.59 27.55 -12.78
C TYR A 28 -18.48 27.56 -11.55
N ALA A 29 -18.70 28.71 -10.96
CA ALA A 29 -19.74 28.89 -9.94
C ALA A 29 -21.05 29.30 -10.61
N ILE A 30 -22.15 28.71 -10.18
CA ILE A 30 -23.50 29.01 -10.70
C ILE A 30 -24.38 29.41 -9.51
N ASN A 31 -25.09 30.51 -9.65
CA ASN A 31 -26.08 30.98 -8.69
C ASN A 31 -27.30 31.57 -9.40
N ALA A 32 -28.26 32.10 -8.62
CA ALA A 32 -29.48 32.70 -9.17
C ALA A 32 -29.25 33.90 -10.12
N TYR A 33 -28.08 34.51 -10.12
CA TYR A 33 -27.75 35.67 -10.94
C TYR A 33 -26.94 35.29 -12.20
N GLY A 34 -26.50 34.05 -12.31
CA GLY A 34 -25.79 33.57 -13.49
C GLY A 34 -24.61 32.66 -13.21
N THR A 35 -23.76 32.47 -14.21
CA THR A 35 -22.55 31.65 -14.16
C THR A 35 -21.30 32.54 -14.17
N SER A 36 -20.34 32.25 -13.32
CA SER A 36 -19.05 32.94 -13.27
C SER A 36 -18.20 32.68 -14.53
N SER A 37 -17.12 33.43 -14.71
CA SER A 37 -16.03 33.03 -15.60
C SER A 37 -15.42 31.69 -15.13
N ALA A 38 -14.82 30.95 -16.05
CA ALA A 38 -14.07 29.74 -15.73
C ALA A 38 -12.87 30.03 -14.83
N SER A 39 -12.56 29.11 -13.94
CA SER A 39 -11.23 29.08 -13.30
C SER A 39 -10.12 28.87 -14.34
N ASP A 40 -8.87 29.08 -13.94
CA ASP A 40 -7.74 28.55 -14.69
C ASP A 40 -7.88 27.04 -14.88
N ALA A 41 -7.28 26.51 -15.94
CA ALA A 41 -7.26 25.07 -16.14
C ALA A 41 -6.38 24.40 -15.08
N SER A 42 -6.81 23.21 -14.62
CA SER A 42 -5.96 22.34 -13.81
C SER A 42 -4.71 21.93 -14.61
N SER A 43 -3.70 21.38 -13.92
CA SER A 43 -2.69 20.54 -14.57
C SER A 43 -3.38 19.40 -15.36
N SER A 44 -2.72 18.93 -16.43
CA SER A 44 -3.23 17.80 -17.19
C SER A 44 -3.24 16.53 -16.34
N PHE A 45 -4.30 15.73 -16.43
CA PHE A 45 -4.43 14.40 -15.84
C PHE A 45 -4.96 13.41 -16.87
N THR A 46 -4.58 12.15 -16.74
CA THR A 46 -5.00 11.08 -17.63
C THR A 46 -5.67 9.98 -16.81
N PRO A 47 -6.99 9.78 -16.93
CA PRO A 47 -7.67 8.67 -16.27
C PRO A 47 -7.07 7.33 -16.70
N SER A 48 -6.92 6.41 -15.76
CA SER A 48 -6.48 5.04 -16.02
C SER A 48 -7.45 4.04 -15.42
N LEU A 49 -7.46 2.81 -15.94
CA LEU A 49 -8.19 1.72 -15.30
C LEU A 49 -7.54 1.42 -13.93
N PRO A 50 -8.35 1.18 -12.89
CA PRO A 50 -7.81 0.72 -11.62
C PRO A 50 -7.12 -0.63 -11.82
N ARG A 51 -5.91 -0.77 -11.29
CA ARG A 51 -5.07 -1.98 -11.39
C ARG A 51 -4.73 -2.51 -10.02
N ALA A 52 -4.67 -3.84 -9.91
CA ALA A 52 -4.03 -4.51 -8.79
C ALA A 52 -2.69 -5.07 -9.26
N TYR A 53 -1.64 -4.86 -8.47
CA TYR A 53 -0.28 -5.28 -8.76
C TYR A 53 0.16 -6.38 -7.81
N PHE A 54 0.89 -7.36 -8.35
CA PHE A 54 1.49 -8.47 -7.64
C PHE A 54 3.00 -8.38 -7.83
N LEU A 55 3.76 -8.25 -6.75
CA LEU A 55 5.19 -7.97 -6.78
C LEU A 55 5.97 -9.08 -6.06
N GLY A 56 6.75 -9.86 -6.81
CA GLY A 56 7.50 -10.98 -6.25
C GLY A 56 6.60 -12.09 -5.72
N GLY A 57 7.08 -12.84 -4.76
CA GLY A 57 6.35 -13.95 -4.16
C GLY A 57 7.08 -15.28 -4.26
N THR A 58 6.35 -16.38 -4.08
CA THR A 58 6.90 -17.73 -4.14
C THR A 58 6.05 -18.60 -5.06
N ASP A 59 6.67 -19.26 -6.02
CA ASP A 59 6.08 -20.27 -6.87
C ASP A 59 6.46 -21.67 -6.36
N GLY A 60 5.73 -22.16 -5.36
CA GLY A 60 6.12 -23.42 -4.71
C GLY A 60 7.42 -23.32 -3.92
N SER A 61 8.55 -23.75 -4.48
CA SER A 61 9.85 -23.77 -3.78
C SER A 61 10.74 -22.57 -4.09
N ASN A 62 10.48 -21.83 -5.16
CA ASN A 62 11.33 -20.73 -5.62
C ASN A 62 10.68 -19.37 -5.35
N LYS A 63 11.52 -18.37 -5.09
CA LYS A 63 11.09 -16.98 -5.08
C LYS A 63 11.16 -16.42 -6.49
N THR A 64 10.28 -15.48 -6.81
CA THR A 64 10.23 -14.83 -8.12
C THR A 64 10.45 -13.31 -7.97
N ASN A 65 10.94 -12.67 -9.01
CA ASN A 65 11.04 -11.23 -9.14
C ASN A 65 9.92 -10.64 -10.01
N ALA A 66 9.08 -11.47 -10.61
CA ALA A 66 8.05 -11.02 -11.53
C ALA A 66 7.10 -10.00 -10.90
N ILE A 67 6.79 -8.97 -11.66
CA ILE A 67 5.74 -8.00 -11.37
C ILE A 67 4.65 -8.21 -12.40
N SER A 68 3.43 -8.47 -11.95
CA SER A 68 2.28 -8.57 -12.83
C SER A 68 1.12 -7.73 -12.32
N TYR A 69 0.18 -7.41 -13.20
CA TYR A 69 -1.02 -6.67 -12.83
C TYR A 69 -2.26 -7.22 -13.49
N ILE A 70 -3.42 -6.90 -12.92
CA ILE A 70 -4.73 -7.10 -13.53
C ILE A 70 -5.48 -5.77 -13.56
N ASN A 71 -6.35 -5.60 -14.56
CA ASN A 71 -7.31 -4.50 -14.60
C ASN A 71 -8.54 -4.89 -13.77
N MET A 72 -8.81 -4.16 -12.71
CA MET A 72 -9.90 -4.48 -11.78
C MET A 72 -11.31 -4.23 -12.35
N SER A 73 -11.41 -3.52 -13.47
CA SER A 73 -12.69 -3.23 -14.14
C SER A 73 -13.07 -4.25 -15.22
N THR A 74 -12.23 -5.25 -15.48
CA THR A 74 -12.46 -6.27 -16.49
C THR A 74 -12.44 -7.66 -15.87
N THR A 75 -13.31 -8.56 -16.31
CA THR A 75 -13.38 -9.95 -15.86
C THR A 75 -12.85 -10.89 -16.93
N GLY A 76 -12.38 -12.08 -16.51
CA GLY A 76 -11.93 -13.12 -17.43
C GLY A 76 -10.59 -12.85 -18.13
N MET A 77 -9.75 -11.98 -17.55
CA MET A 77 -8.41 -11.70 -18.05
C MET A 77 -7.36 -12.32 -17.12
N ASP A 78 -6.34 -12.89 -17.70
CA ASP A 78 -5.12 -13.27 -17.00
C ASP A 78 -4.32 -12.04 -16.57
N SER A 79 -3.41 -12.22 -15.62
CA SER A 79 -2.47 -11.17 -15.24
C SER A 79 -1.53 -10.85 -16.41
N ILE A 80 -1.21 -9.58 -16.52
CA ILE A 80 -0.33 -9.05 -17.56
C ILE A 80 1.04 -8.78 -16.91
N ASP A 81 2.10 -9.15 -17.62
CA ASP A 81 3.46 -8.82 -17.23
C ASP A 81 3.65 -7.29 -17.17
N PHE A 82 4.28 -6.83 -16.09
CA PHE A 82 4.60 -5.41 -15.88
C PHE A 82 6.12 -5.16 -15.94
N GLY A 83 6.92 -6.12 -15.52
CA GLY A 83 8.38 -6.05 -15.39
C GLY A 83 8.87 -6.89 -14.21
N ASP A 84 10.07 -6.59 -13.71
CA ASP A 84 10.72 -7.37 -12.67
C ASP A 84 11.21 -6.52 -11.50
N LEU A 85 11.19 -7.07 -10.30
CA LEU A 85 11.96 -6.56 -9.16
C LEU A 85 13.47 -6.82 -9.39
N ALA A 86 14.31 -6.09 -8.69
CA ALA A 86 15.76 -6.20 -8.82
C ALA A 86 16.32 -7.61 -8.46
N ALA A 87 15.59 -8.38 -7.66
CA ALA A 87 15.96 -9.75 -7.28
C ALA A 87 14.74 -10.60 -6.93
N ASN A 88 14.92 -11.92 -6.99
CA ASN A 88 13.92 -12.88 -6.52
C ASN A 88 13.69 -12.70 -5.03
N GLN A 89 12.46 -12.35 -4.64
CA GLN A 89 12.12 -12.11 -3.25
C GLN A 89 10.72 -12.62 -2.89
N GLY A 90 10.58 -13.06 -1.63
CA GLY A 90 9.32 -13.52 -1.07
C GLY A 90 9.17 -13.05 0.37
N ASN A 91 8.03 -13.35 0.99
CA ASN A 91 7.68 -12.89 2.33
C ASN A 91 7.76 -11.35 2.46
N THR A 92 7.47 -10.67 1.34
CA THR A 92 7.45 -9.22 1.20
C THR A 92 6.06 -8.68 1.52
N THR A 93 6.00 -7.40 1.79
CA THR A 93 4.73 -6.68 1.89
C THR A 93 4.81 -5.37 1.13
N GLY A 94 3.68 -4.95 0.58
CA GLY A 94 3.62 -3.77 -0.26
C GLY A 94 2.51 -2.81 0.14
N CYS A 95 2.69 -1.57 -0.24
CA CYS A 95 1.73 -0.49 -0.08
C CYS A 95 1.78 0.45 -1.29
N SER A 96 0.84 1.38 -1.41
CA SER A 96 0.79 2.22 -2.59
C SER A 96 0.14 3.58 -2.33
N SER A 97 0.40 4.50 -3.24
CA SER A 97 -0.43 5.68 -3.51
C SER A 97 -1.16 5.49 -4.84
N SER A 98 -1.84 6.49 -5.33
CA SER A 98 -2.44 6.51 -6.67
C SER A 98 -1.42 6.47 -7.82
N THR A 99 -0.14 6.74 -7.57
CA THR A 99 0.91 6.86 -8.60
C THR A 99 2.05 5.86 -8.47
N ARG A 100 2.37 5.40 -7.26
CA ARG A 100 3.48 4.49 -6.97
C ARG A 100 3.03 3.29 -6.17
N GLY A 101 3.50 2.11 -6.56
CA GLY A 101 3.49 0.90 -5.75
C GLY A 101 4.85 0.70 -5.13
N LEU A 102 4.90 0.39 -3.83
CA LEU A 102 6.12 0.11 -3.08
C LEU A 102 6.07 -1.32 -2.56
N VAL A 103 7.22 -1.98 -2.54
CA VAL A 103 7.42 -3.26 -1.89
C VAL A 103 8.66 -3.18 -1.02
N GLY A 104 8.57 -3.64 0.21
CA GLY A 104 9.68 -3.59 1.16
C GLY A 104 9.68 -4.80 2.07
N SER A 105 10.78 -4.96 2.81
CA SER A 105 11.06 -6.14 3.62
C SER A 105 11.15 -7.44 2.80
N GLY A 106 11.46 -8.55 3.44
CA GLY A 106 11.39 -9.86 2.82
C GLY A 106 12.69 -10.63 2.84
N LEU A 107 12.66 -11.74 2.11
CA LEU A 107 13.79 -12.65 1.93
C LEU A 107 14.21 -12.65 0.46
N PHE A 108 15.43 -12.22 0.16
CA PHE A 108 16.03 -12.42 -1.14
C PHE A 108 16.54 -13.85 -1.27
N TRP A 109 16.34 -14.41 -2.44
CA TRP A 109 16.90 -15.71 -2.80
C TRP A 109 18.11 -15.54 -3.71
N THR A 110 19.26 -16.01 -3.26
CA THR A 110 20.52 -15.92 -4.00
C THR A 110 20.84 -17.18 -4.81
N GLY A 111 19.89 -18.10 -4.96
CA GLY A 111 20.10 -19.41 -5.59
C GLY A 111 20.53 -20.51 -4.61
N SER A 112 21.04 -20.16 -3.43
CA SER A 112 21.49 -21.10 -2.41
C SER A 112 21.04 -20.75 -0.99
N THR A 113 20.85 -19.47 -0.69
CA THR A 113 20.48 -18.99 0.65
C THR A 113 19.41 -17.92 0.60
N ASN A 114 18.66 -17.80 1.69
CA ASN A 114 17.77 -16.67 1.94
C ASN A 114 18.53 -15.61 2.74
N SER A 115 18.47 -14.37 2.29
CA SER A 115 19.00 -13.22 3.02
C SER A 115 17.87 -12.27 3.36
N THR A 116 17.73 -11.95 4.63
CA THR A 116 16.78 -10.90 5.09
C THR A 116 17.25 -9.54 4.60
N VAL A 117 16.35 -8.74 4.04
CA VAL A 117 16.70 -7.45 3.46
C VAL A 117 15.85 -6.31 4.03
N ASN A 118 16.41 -5.11 3.96
CA ASN A 118 15.73 -3.85 4.30
C ASN A 118 15.33 -3.03 3.07
N THR A 119 15.71 -3.45 1.87
CA THR A 119 15.48 -2.71 0.62
C THR A 119 14.00 -2.47 0.38
N ILE A 120 13.67 -1.22 0.01
CA ILE A 120 12.38 -0.83 -0.53
C ILE A 120 12.56 -0.58 -2.02
N GLN A 121 11.71 -1.17 -2.84
CA GLN A 121 11.64 -0.91 -4.27
C GLN A 121 10.29 -0.27 -4.62
N TYR A 122 10.24 0.49 -5.70
CA TYR A 122 9.00 1.08 -6.19
C TYR A 122 8.81 0.88 -7.70
N ILE A 123 7.55 0.91 -8.09
CA ILE A 123 7.10 1.02 -9.48
C ILE A 123 6.28 2.29 -9.67
N THR A 124 6.34 2.87 -10.87
CA THR A 124 5.40 3.92 -11.28
C THR A 124 4.22 3.26 -11.98
N MET A 125 3.03 3.34 -11.41
CA MET A 125 1.87 2.54 -11.84
C MET A 125 1.36 2.86 -13.25
N THR A 126 1.69 4.02 -13.80
CA THR A 126 1.24 4.46 -15.13
C THR A 126 2.14 3.99 -16.26
N THR A 127 3.37 3.59 -15.96
CA THR A 127 4.37 3.16 -16.95
C THR A 127 4.87 1.78 -16.60
N SER A 128 4.83 0.84 -17.55
CA SER A 128 5.45 -0.48 -17.36
C SER A 128 6.96 -0.34 -17.16
N GLY A 129 7.55 -1.25 -16.41
CA GLY A 129 8.98 -1.28 -16.16
C GLY A 129 9.34 -1.98 -14.86
N SER A 130 10.61 -2.26 -14.70
CA SER A 130 11.15 -2.94 -13.52
C SER A 130 11.11 -2.05 -12.29
N GLY A 131 11.08 -2.69 -11.12
CA GLY A 131 11.21 -2.06 -9.83
C GLY A 131 12.52 -1.27 -9.72
N GLN A 132 12.43 -0.09 -9.15
CA GLN A 132 13.56 0.79 -8.93
C GLN A 132 13.84 0.90 -7.43
N ASP A 133 15.09 1.18 -7.09
CA ASP A 133 15.47 1.43 -5.70
C ASP A 133 14.75 2.67 -5.16
N PHE A 134 14.11 2.51 -4.01
CA PHE A 134 13.47 3.60 -3.30
C PHE A 134 14.32 4.07 -2.12
N GLY A 135 15.00 3.15 -1.45
CA GLY A 135 15.76 3.28 -0.22
C GLY A 135 15.58 2.08 0.68
N ASP A 136 15.87 2.22 1.96
CA ASP A 136 15.91 1.11 2.92
C ASP A 136 14.99 1.34 4.12
N LEU A 137 14.42 0.25 4.66
CA LEU A 137 13.84 0.22 6.01
C LEU A 137 14.95 0.38 7.06
N THR A 138 14.60 0.83 8.25
CA THR A 138 15.56 0.97 9.35
C THR A 138 16.12 -0.38 9.82
N VAL A 139 15.37 -1.48 9.63
CA VAL A 139 15.75 -2.84 10.03
C VAL A 139 15.42 -3.84 8.93
N ALA A 140 16.40 -4.70 8.57
CA ALA A 140 16.18 -5.83 7.68
C ALA A 140 15.28 -6.87 8.36
N ARG A 141 14.15 -7.22 7.72
CA ARG A 141 13.12 -8.11 8.28
C ARG A 141 12.24 -8.72 7.21
N TYR A 142 11.56 -9.80 7.54
CA TYR A 142 10.57 -10.45 6.68
C TYR A 142 9.28 -10.73 7.49
N GLU A 143 8.19 -11.12 6.84
CA GLU A 143 6.88 -11.28 7.47
C GLU A 143 6.42 -10.02 8.24
N ALA A 144 6.81 -8.86 7.77
CA ALA A 144 6.28 -7.58 8.24
C ALA A 144 4.90 -7.32 7.66
N GLY A 145 4.11 -6.49 8.33
CA GLY A 145 2.90 -5.92 7.77
C GLY A 145 3.17 -4.56 7.13
N SER A 146 2.24 -4.09 6.30
CA SER A 146 2.27 -2.73 5.74
C SER A 146 0.88 -2.17 5.52
N PHE A 147 0.81 -0.87 5.42
CA PHE A 147 -0.33 -0.10 4.91
C PHE A 147 0.16 1.25 4.38
N SER A 148 -0.73 2.01 3.75
CA SER A 148 -0.43 3.35 3.27
C SER A 148 -1.65 4.24 3.18
N ASN A 149 -1.40 5.52 3.04
CA ASN A 149 -2.32 6.47 2.42
C ASN A 149 -1.62 7.09 1.19
N GLU A 150 -2.19 8.15 0.60
CA GLU A 150 -1.60 8.80 -0.58
C GLU A 150 -0.21 9.43 -0.33
N THR A 151 0.18 9.63 0.93
CA THR A 151 1.42 10.34 1.28
C THR A 151 2.47 9.46 1.93
N ARG A 152 2.07 8.52 2.78
CA ARG A 152 2.98 7.68 3.57
C ARG A 152 2.75 6.20 3.32
N GLY A 153 3.85 5.48 3.08
CA GLY A 153 3.93 4.02 3.19
C GLY A 153 4.52 3.66 4.55
N VAL A 154 3.92 2.70 5.24
CA VAL A 154 4.29 2.29 6.61
C VAL A 154 4.50 0.79 6.64
N TRP A 155 5.62 0.35 7.24
CA TRP A 155 5.95 -1.06 7.51
C TRP A 155 6.09 -1.27 8.99
N PHE A 156 5.65 -2.41 9.51
CA PHE A 156 5.67 -2.67 10.95
C PHE A 156 5.85 -4.15 11.29
N GLY A 157 6.43 -4.39 12.47
CA GLY A 157 6.68 -5.73 12.95
C GLY A 157 7.66 -6.49 12.05
N GLY A 158 7.46 -7.79 11.94
CA GLY A 158 8.29 -8.70 11.16
C GLY A 158 9.35 -9.42 11.97
N TYR A 159 10.10 -10.31 11.31
CA TYR A 159 11.13 -11.12 11.93
C TYR A 159 12.53 -10.67 11.51
N ALA A 160 13.34 -10.27 12.47
CA ALA A 160 14.71 -9.75 12.29
C ALA A 160 15.71 -10.51 13.20
N GLY A 161 15.72 -11.85 13.14
CA GLY A 161 16.41 -12.69 14.12
C GLY A 161 15.61 -12.91 15.41
N GLY A 162 14.45 -12.29 15.52
CA GLY A 162 13.41 -12.34 16.53
C GLY A 162 12.25 -11.47 16.09
N ALA A 163 11.12 -11.53 16.79
CA ALA A 163 9.99 -10.65 16.52
C ALA A 163 10.41 -9.19 16.72
N SER A 164 9.95 -8.29 15.85
CA SER A 164 10.24 -6.84 15.87
C SER A 164 9.01 -6.04 16.30
N ASN A 165 9.21 -4.94 17.01
CA ASN A 165 8.15 -3.96 17.28
C ASN A 165 8.30 -2.67 16.48
N VAL A 166 9.31 -2.54 15.65
CA VAL A 166 9.62 -1.33 14.88
C VAL A 166 8.51 -1.02 13.89
N ILE A 167 8.11 0.24 13.83
CA ILE A 167 7.26 0.81 12.77
C ILE A 167 8.11 1.83 12.00
N ASP A 168 8.26 1.63 10.70
CA ASP A 168 8.96 2.53 9.78
C ASP A 168 7.98 3.20 8.81
N TYR A 169 8.34 4.39 8.31
CA TYR A 169 7.58 5.02 7.24
C TYR A 169 8.48 5.71 6.21
N VAL A 170 7.93 5.88 5.03
CA VAL A 170 8.48 6.70 3.95
C VAL A 170 7.43 7.70 3.45
N THR A 171 7.89 8.80 2.85
CA THR A 171 7.04 9.67 2.03
C THR A 171 7.03 9.13 0.60
N ILE A 172 5.89 8.62 0.11
CA ILE A 172 5.81 7.88 -1.16
C ILE A 172 6.25 8.72 -2.38
N ALA A 173 6.03 10.03 -2.34
CA ALA A 173 6.35 10.91 -3.46
C ALA A 173 7.85 11.11 -3.71
N SER A 174 8.72 10.86 -2.73
CA SER A 174 10.18 11.08 -2.81
C SER A 174 10.94 9.84 -2.36
N THR A 175 11.91 9.40 -3.16
CA THR A 175 12.83 8.31 -2.78
C THR A 175 13.70 8.70 -1.60
N GLY A 176 14.04 7.73 -0.77
CA GLY A 176 14.89 7.88 0.41
C GLY A 176 14.62 6.79 1.44
N ASN A 177 15.53 6.66 2.40
CA ASN A 177 15.40 5.68 3.46
C ASN A 177 14.21 5.98 4.37
N ALA A 178 13.64 4.92 4.92
CA ALA A 178 12.58 5.02 5.92
C ALA A 178 13.09 5.71 7.20
N SER A 179 12.18 6.39 7.85
CA SER A 179 12.38 6.96 9.18
C SER A 179 11.57 6.16 10.21
N ASP A 180 12.04 6.19 11.43
CA ASP A 180 11.30 5.63 12.56
C ASP A 180 9.95 6.33 12.72
N PHE A 181 8.90 5.55 12.87
CA PHE A 181 7.54 6.03 13.12
C PHE A 181 7.17 5.90 14.60
N GLY A 182 7.68 4.86 15.26
CA GLY A 182 7.36 4.42 16.61
C GLY A 182 7.34 2.90 16.73
N ASN A 183 6.64 2.37 17.72
CA ASN A 183 6.66 0.96 18.04
C ASN A 183 5.25 0.34 18.12
N LEU A 184 5.15 -0.95 17.82
CA LEU A 184 4.01 -1.79 18.16
C LEU A 184 3.91 -1.95 19.69
N LEU A 185 2.71 -2.27 20.18
CA LEU A 185 2.47 -2.61 21.59
C LEU A 185 3.36 -3.76 22.10
N ALA A 186 3.68 -4.69 21.21
CA ALA A 186 4.63 -5.79 21.49
C ALA A 186 5.33 -6.20 20.18
N ALA A 187 6.55 -6.74 20.30
CA ALA A 187 7.28 -7.31 19.18
C ALA A 187 6.46 -8.45 18.53
N ASN A 188 6.25 -8.37 17.22
CA ASN A 188 5.29 -9.21 16.51
C ASN A 188 5.72 -9.45 15.05
N PHE A 189 5.44 -10.62 14.50
CA PHE A 189 5.64 -10.93 13.08
C PHE A 189 4.42 -11.70 12.53
N SER A 190 4.36 -11.93 11.21
CA SER A 190 3.14 -12.46 10.56
C SER A 190 1.88 -11.65 10.94
N ILE A 191 2.06 -10.38 11.22
CA ILE A 191 1.04 -9.37 11.50
C ILE A 191 0.61 -8.73 10.19
N GLN A 192 -0.66 -8.34 10.06
CA GLN A 192 -1.16 -7.71 8.85
C GLN A 192 -1.77 -6.35 9.14
N GLY A 193 -1.68 -5.47 8.13
CA GLY A 193 -2.23 -4.13 8.19
C GLY A 193 -3.25 -3.82 7.10
N THR A 194 -4.03 -2.81 7.40
CA THR A 194 -4.90 -2.15 6.44
C THR A 194 -5.16 -0.71 6.90
N SER A 195 -5.58 0.18 6.02
CA SER A 195 -5.74 1.59 6.38
C SER A 195 -6.87 2.28 5.65
N GLY A 196 -7.46 3.26 6.31
CA GLY A 196 -8.17 4.35 5.64
C GLY A 196 -7.21 5.52 5.37
N THR A 197 -7.77 6.69 5.09
CA THR A 197 -6.97 7.91 4.80
C THR A 197 -6.20 8.45 6.00
N THR A 198 -6.68 8.22 7.22
CA THR A 198 -6.14 8.82 8.46
C THR A 198 -5.54 7.81 9.43
N ARG A 199 -6.07 6.59 9.49
CA ARG A 199 -5.64 5.56 10.43
C ARG A 199 -5.15 4.32 9.70
N GLY A 200 -4.03 3.78 10.17
CA GLY A 200 -3.58 2.43 9.88
C GLY A 200 -3.92 1.50 11.05
N LEU A 201 -4.50 0.34 10.74
CA LEU A 201 -4.81 -0.72 11.69
C LEU A 201 -3.90 -1.91 11.45
N MET A 202 -3.48 -2.56 12.51
CA MET A 202 -2.59 -3.71 12.51
C MET A 202 -3.21 -4.79 13.40
N ALA A 203 -3.30 -6.02 12.92
CA ALA A 203 -4.04 -7.05 13.65
C ALA A 203 -3.39 -8.43 13.61
N GLY A 204 -3.60 -9.19 14.68
CA GLY A 204 -3.14 -10.54 14.84
C GLY A 204 -1.62 -10.63 14.92
N GLY A 205 -1.07 -11.74 14.44
CA GLY A 205 0.37 -12.00 14.38
C GLY A 205 0.85 -12.99 15.44
N TYR A 206 2.16 -13.04 15.63
CA TYR A 206 2.84 -14.00 16.49
C TYR A 206 3.91 -13.31 17.36
N THR A 207 3.74 -13.41 18.69
CA THR A 207 4.64 -12.78 19.69
C THR A 207 5.39 -13.80 20.55
N ASN A 208 5.26 -15.04 20.41
CA ASN A 208 5.63 -16.32 20.99
C ASN A 208 4.42 -17.28 20.92
N THR A 209 3.23 -16.73 20.88
CA THR A 209 1.95 -17.39 20.60
C THR A 209 1.18 -16.49 19.63
N ARG A 210 0.18 -17.00 18.97
CA ARG A 210 -0.74 -16.18 18.17
C ARG A 210 -1.52 -15.25 19.07
N VAL A 211 -1.79 -14.03 18.55
CA VAL A 211 -2.50 -12.99 19.30
C VAL A 211 -3.75 -12.54 18.54
N ASN A 212 -4.69 -11.90 19.26
CA ASN A 212 -5.91 -11.33 18.68
C ASN A 212 -5.91 -9.79 18.67
N VAL A 213 -4.88 -9.17 19.19
CA VAL A 213 -4.79 -7.70 19.34
C VAL A 213 -4.97 -7.00 18.00
N ILE A 214 -5.83 -5.98 17.99
CA ILE A 214 -5.91 -4.95 16.95
C ILE A 214 -5.35 -3.67 17.55
N GLN A 215 -4.39 -3.07 16.87
CA GLN A 215 -3.79 -1.80 17.28
C GLN A 215 -3.80 -0.81 16.11
N TYR A 216 -3.65 0.47 16.38
CA TYR A 216 -3.68 1.49 15.34
C TYR A 216 -2.66 2.60 15.54
N VAL A 217 -2.38 3.31 14.46
CA VAL A 217 -1.65 4.58 14.46
C VAL A 217 -2.41 5.63 13.63
N THR A 218 -2.17 6.90 13.92
CA THR A 218 -2.58 8.01 13.05
C THR A 218 -1.47 8.24 12.02
N ILE A 219 -1.75 7.99 10.74
CA ILE A 219 -0.70 7.93 9.68
C ILE A 219 0.05 9.27 9.54
N ALA A 220 -0.60 10.40 9.80
CA ALA A 220 0.00 11.73 9.63
C ALA A 220 1.01 12.11 10.72
N SER A 221 1.01 11.44 11.88
CA SER A 221 1.87 11.77 13.03
C SER A 221 2.60 10.55 13.55
N THR A 222 3.91 10.66 13.74
CA THR A 222 4.74 9.60 14.32
C THR A 222 4.43 9.42 15.80
N ALA A 223 4.16 8.19 16.20
CA ALA A 223 3.91 7.78 17.60
C ALA A 223 3.88 6.25 17.68
N ASP A 224 4.01 5.74 18.89
CA ASP A 224 3.73 4.34 19.18
C ASP A 224 2.27 3.99 18.87
N SER A 225 2.02 2.74 18.56
CA SER A 225 0.66 2.26 18.33
C SER A 225 -0.17 2.26 19.62
N THR A 226 -1.47 2.37 19.44
CA THR A 226 -2.46 2.34 20.52
C THR A 226 -3.39 1.15 20.32
N ASP A 227 -3.83 0.55 21.41
CA ASP A 227 -4.81 -0.52 21.39
C ASP A 227 -6.14 -0.04 20.77
N PHE A 228 -6.69 -0.86 19.88
CA PHE A 228 -7.99 -0.61 19.23
C PHE A 228 -9.04 -1.61 19.70
N GLY A 229 -8.63 -2.80 20.14
CA GLY A 229 -9.48 -3.92 20.53
C GLY A 229 -8.96 -5.26 20.00
N ASP A 230 -9.84 -6.24 19.87
CA ASP A 230 -9.45 -7.62 19.58
C ASP A 230 -10.18 -8.23 18.38
N LEU A 231 -9.49 -9.13 17.68
CA LEU A 231 -10.12 -10.10 16.79
C LEU A 231 -10.92 -11.11 17.61
N SER A 232 -11.91 -11.72 17.00
CA SER A 232 -12.74 -12.77 17.65
C SER A 232 -11.98 -14.02 18.07
N SER A 233 -10.75 -14.22 17.57
CA SER A 233 -9.84 -15.31 17.99
C SER A 233 -8.39 -14.96 17.66
N VAL A 234 -7.44 -15.58 18.37
CA VAL A 234 -5.99 -15.45 18.10
C VAL A 234 -5.64 -15.97 16.72
N ARG A 235 -4.84 -15.21 15.94
CA ARG A 235 -4.45 -15.57 14.57
C ARG A 235 -3.15 -14.92 14.15
N SER A 236 -2.44 -15.60 13.26
CA SER A 236 -1.31 -15.03 12.53
C SER A 236 -1.50 -15.19 11.02
N GLY A 237 -0.82 -14.37 10.20
CA GLY A 237 -0.96 -14.44 8.74
C GLY A 237 -2.38 -14.12 8.24
N VAL A 238 -3.08 -13.21 8.89
CA VAL A 238 -4.40 -12.74 8.44
C VAL A 238 -4.28 -11.93 7.14
N ALA A 239 -5.37 -11.84 6.38
CA ALA A 239 -5.48 -10.89 5.26
C ALA A 239 -6.26 -9.66 5.71
N GLY A 240 -5.81 -8.48 5.30
CA GLY A 240 -6.46 -7.21 5.62
C GLY A 240 -6.98 -6.50 4.37
N ALA A 241 -8.18 -5.96 4.46
CA ALA A 241 -8.76 -5.08 3.44
C ALA A 241 -9.57 -3.97 4.13
N SER A 242 -9.69 -2.82 3.49
CA SER A 242 -10.42 -1.71 4.07
C SER A 242 -11.09 -0.81 3.05
N SER A 243 -12.07 -0.09 3.53
CA SER A 243 -12.54 1.17 2.99
C SER A 243 -12.11 2.31 3.92
N ASN A 244 -12.49 3.54 3.61
CA ASN A 244 -12.21 4.67 4.52
C ASN A 244 -12.92 4.60 5.87
N THR A 245 -13.92 3.72 6.03
CA THR A 245 -14.77 3.64 7.22
C THR A 245 -14.76 2.28 7.91
N ARG A 246 -14.32 1.22 7.23
CA ARG A 246 -14.32 -0.16 7.76
C ARG A 246 -13.04 -0.88 7.38
N ALA A 247 -12.50 -1.64 8.33
CA ALA A 247 -11.45 -2.62 8.10
C ALA A 247 -12.03 -4.04 8.26
N LEU A 248 -11.52 -4.96 7.46
CA LEU A 248 -11.80 -6.38 7.52
C LEU A 248 -10.49 -7.13 7.70
N PHE A 249 -10.43 -8.02 8.68
CA PHE A 249 -9.35 -8.98 8.85
C PHE A 249 -9.94 -10.37 8.75
N ALA A 250 -9.44 -11.18 7.84
CA ALA A 250 -10.00 -12.47 7.53
C ALA A 250 -8.94 -13.57 7.47
N ASN A 251 -9.38 -14.82 7.70
CA ASN A 251 -8.54 -16.00 7.60
C ASN A 251 -7.36 -15.99 8.59
N GLY A 252 -6.26 -16.61 8.23
CA GLY A 252 -5.07 -16.78 9.06
C GLY A 252 -5.02 -18.15 9.76
N PHE A 253 -3.90 -18.39 10.41
CA PHE A 253 -3.67 -19.61 11.21
C PHE A 253 -4.11 -19.36 12.65
N SER A 254 -4.92 -20.23 13.21
CA SER A 254 -5.37 -20.25 14.61
C SER A 254 -4.59 -21.27 15.45
#